data_75c2864ba3bee62435a3dad03da6a28b
#
_entry.id   75c2864ba3bee62435a3dad03da6a28b
#
_cell.length_a   1.000
_cell.length_b   1.000
_cell.length_c   1.000
_cell.angle_alpha   90.00
_cell.angle_beta   90.00
_cell.angle_gamma   90.00
#
_symmetry.space_group_name_H-M   'P 1'
#
loop_
_entity.id
_entity.type
_entity.pdbx_description
1 polymer ?
#
loop_
_entity_poly.entity_id
_entity_poly.type
_entity_poly.pdbx_seq_one_letter_code
_entity_poly.pdbx_strand_id
1 'polypeptide(L)'
;MGRRSAIEWTDATWNPWQGCHRVSRACDHCYMYREKKRYGQDPAKVVRSKARTFNLPTRLGRGTRVFTCSWSDFFIEEADPWRREAWAIMRATPDLRYLVLTKRPKRILDCLPPDWGKGWPHVWLGITAEDGATYSERWPLLAHTPAVWRFVSAEPMLGPLDINRHAMLPDWV
;
A
#
# COMPACT_ATOMS: atom_id res chain seq x y z
N MET A 1 -7.97 8.98 10.77
CA MET A 1 -7.69 9.15 9.34
C MET A 1 -7.60 10.63 9.07
N GLY A 2 -6.42 11.13 8.85
CA GLY A 2 -6.14 12.53 8.95
C GLY A 2 -5.52 13.11 7.70
N ARG A 3 -5.84 14.37 7.47
CA ARG A 3 -5.10 15.25 6.56
C ARG A 3 -3.66 15.54 7.04
N ARG A 4 -3.26 15.00 8.19
CA ARG A 4 -1.89 15.00 8.73
C ARG A 4 -1.59 13.62 9.27
N SER A 5 -0.56 13.00 8.72
CA SER A 5 -0.05 11.71 9.19
C SER A 5 1.04 11.94 10.24
N ALA A 6 1.11 11.06 11.25
CA ALA A 6 2.26 10.96 12.15
C ALA A 6 3.37 10.03 11.58
N ILE A 7 3.13 9.42 10.43
CA ILE A 7 4.11 8.56 9.73
C ILE A 7 5.05 9.49 8.96
N GLU A 8 6.34 9.46 9.25
CA GLU A 8 7.34 10.45 8.80
C GLU A 8 7.48 10.53 7.27
N TRP A 9 7.31 9.40 6.57
CA TRP A 9 7.49 9.35 5.12
C TRP A 9 6.22 9.70 4.32
N THR A 10 5.12 10.12 4.99
CA THR A 10 3.86 10.48 4.31
C THR A 10 3.16 11.66 5.00
N ASP A 11 2.43 12.45 4.23
CA ASP A 11 1.71 13.62 4.74
C ASP A 11 0.27 13.29 5.11
N ALA A 12 -0.34 12.31 4.45
CA ALA A 12 -1.70 11.86 4.70
C ALA A 12 -1.83 10.34 4.56
N THR A 13 -2.86 9.76 5.19
CA THR A 13 -3.24 8.36 4.99
C THR A 13 -4.61 8.27 4.33
N TRP A 14 -4.73 7.40 3.33
CA TRP A 14 -5.97 7.13 2.63
C TRP A 14 -6.32 5.65 2.71
N ASN A 15 -7.49 5.36 3.26
CA ASN A 15 -8.00 4.01 3.41
C ASN A 15 -9.36 3.90 2.69
N PRO A 16 -9.37 3.59 1.39
CA PRO A 16 -10.61 3.38 0.63
C PRO A 16 -11.40 2.17 1.15
N TRP A 17 -10.73 1.25 1.81
CA TRP A 17 -11.29 0.15 2.61
C TRP A 17 -10.47 -0.10 3.85
N GLN A 18 -10.97 -0.93 4.73
CA GLN A 18 -10.35 -1.28 6.02
C GLN A 18 -10.57 -2.75 6.32
N GLY A 19 -9.68 -3.33 7.11
CA GLY A 19 -9.66 -4.76 7.41
C GLY A 19 -8.67 -5.48 6.51
N CYS A 20 -8.04 -6.54 7.03
CA CYS A 20 -6.98 -7.25 6.33
C CYS A 20 -6.83 -8.67 6.87
N HIS A 21 -6.35 -9.58 6.04
CA HIS A 21 -5.93 -10.92 6.45
C HIS A 21 -4.41 -10.99 6.60
N ARG A 22 -3.96 -11.77 7.57
CA ARG A 22 -2.54 -11.98 7.82
C ARG A 22 -1.91 -12.78 6.69
N VAL A 23 -0.70 -12.41 6.27
CA VAL A 23 0.06 -13.09 5.22
C VAL A 23 1.50 -13.40 5.62
N SER A 24 2.01 -12.79 6.70
CA SER A 24 3.35 -13.03 7.22
C SER A 24 3.42 -12.80 8.73
N ARG A 25 4.53 -13.18 9.35
CA ARG A 25 4.80 -13.00 10.79
C ARG A 25 4.73 -11.52 11.23
N ALA A 26 5.11 -10.59 10.35
CA ALA A 26 5.00 -9.16 10.63
C ALA A 26 3.54 -8.70 10.88
N CYS A 27 2.55 -9.42 10.36
CA CYS A 27 1.15 -9.13 10.64
C CYS A 27 0.75 -9.35 12.10
N ASP A 28 1.55 -10.10 12.90
CA ASP A 28 1.32 -10.26 14.34
C ASP A 28 1.58 -8.96 15.11
N HIS A 29 2.42 -8.09 14.56
CA HIS A 29 2.75 -6.78 15.11
C HIS A 29 1.94 -5.63 14.48
N CYS A 30 0.96 -5.94 13.62
CA CYS A 30 0.21 -4.92 12.89
C CYS A 30 -0.67 -4.08 13.81
N TYR A 31 -0.43 -2.76 13.79
CA TYR A 31 -1.19 -1.79 14.61
C TYR A 31 -2.68 -1.77 14.26
N MET A 32 -3.06 -2.02 13.00
CA MET A 32 -4.47 -2.06 12.58
C MET A 32 -5.23 -3.17 13.33
N TYR A 33 -4.63 -4.36 13.49
CA TYR A 33 -5.24 -5.45 14.24
C TYR A 33 -5.44 -5.09 15.70
N ARG A 34 -4.44 -4.45 16.32
CA ARG A 34 -4.50 -3.99 17.70
C ARG A 34 -5.59 -2.95 17.91
N GLU A 35 -5.62 -1.92 17.07
CA GLU A 35 -6.57 -0.83 17.17
C GLU A 35 -8.02 -1.29 16.94
N LYS A 36 -8.26 -2.10 15.89
CA LYS A 36 -9.61 -2.62 15.64
C LYS A 36 -10.12 -3.46 16.81
N LYS A 37 -9.29 -4.34 17.38
CA LYS A 37 -9.64 -5.12 18.58
C LYS A 37 -9.97 -4.23 19.76
N ARG A 38 -9.19 -3.16 19.99
CA ARG A 38 -9.44 -2.18 21.06
C ARG A 38 -10.83 -1.57 20.97
N TYR A 39 -11.37 -1.39 19.76
CA TYR A 39 -12.72 -0.86 19.54
C TYR A 39 -13.79 -1.95 19.33
N GLY A 40 -13.50 -3.20 19.66
CA GLY A 40 -14.44 -4.32 19.52
C GLY A 40 -14.80 -4.65 18.07
N GLN A 41 -13.95 -4.24 17.11
CA GLN A 41 -14.16 -4.50 15.70
C GLN A 41 -13.36 -5.72 15.25
N ASP A 42 -13.94 -6.52 14.34
CA ASP A 42 -13.22 -7.61 13.70
C ASP A 42 -12.20 -7.04 12.69
N PRO A 43 -10.88 -7.24 12.90
CA PRO A 43 -9.86 -6.76 11.99
C PRO A 43 -9.83 -7.51 10.65
N ALA A 44 -10.34 -8.75 10.59
CA ALA A 44 -10.39 -9.55 9.38
C ALA A 44 -11.56 -9.15 8.46
N LYS A 45 -12.59 -8.49 9.00
CA LYS A 45 -13.72 -8.02 8.20
C LYS A 45 -13.30 -6.86 7.29
N VAL A 46 -13.14 -7.14 5.99
CA VAL A 46 -12.82 -6.12 5.00
C VAL A 46 -14.08 -5.38 4.60
N VAL A 47 -14.07 -4.05 4.72
CA VAL A 47 -15.22 -3.20 4.42
C VAL A 47 -14.82 -1.96 3.65
N ARG A 48 -15.63 -1.57 2.65
CA ARG A 48 -15.47 -0.31 1.93
C ARG A 48 -15.69 0.88 2.87
N SER A 49 -14.84 1.86 2.77
CA SER A 49 -14.99 3.10 3.55
C SER A 49 -16.18 3.93 3.05
N LYS A 50 -16.74 4.74 3.97
CA LYS A 50 -17.80 5.71 3.61
C LYS A 50 -17.30 6.70 2.55
N ALA A 51 -18.19 7.23 1.73
CA ALA A 51 -17.88 8.13 0.61
C ALA A 51 -16.94 9.28 0.97
N ARG A 52 -17.11 9.90 2.15
CA ARG A 52 -16.22 10.98 2.62
C ARG A 52 -14.76 10.54 2.75
N THR A 53 -14.51 9.32 3.24
CA THR A 53 -13.16 8.76 3.38
C THR A 53 -12.64 8.23 2.06
N PHE A 54 -13.51 7.55 1.30
CA PHE A 54 -13.16 7.01 -0.01
C PHE A 54 -12.71 8.13 -0.98
N ASN A 55 -13.40 9.26 -0.98
CA ASN A 55 -13.07 10.41 -1.82
C ASN A 55 -12.14 11.43 -1.15
N LEU A 56 -11.41 11.04 -0.09
CA LEU A 56 -10.48 11.95 0.60
C LEU A 56 -9.44 12.59 -0.34
N PRO A 57 -8.80 11.86 -1.28
CA PRO A 57 -7.76 12.42 -2.13
C PRO A 57 -8.21 13.65 -2.93
N THR A 58 -9.47 13.72 -3.37
CA THR A 58 -10.00 14.86 -4.14
C THR A 58 -10.01 16.18 -3.36
N ARG A 59 -9.68 16.17 -2.07
CA ARG A 59 -9.67 17.32 -1.17
C ARG A 59 -8.32 17.58 -0.51
N LEU A 60 -7.29 16.86 -0.95
CA LEU A 60 -5.92 17.07 -0.48
C LEU A 60 -5.23 18.15 -1.33
N GLY A 61 -4.27 18.83 -0.73
CA GLY A 61 -3.45 19.82 -1.43
C GLY A 61 -2.47 19.17 -2.41
N ARG A 62 -2.07 19.91 -3.42
CA ARG A 62 -1.04 19.49 -4.39
C ARG A 62 0.26 19.09 -3.68
N GLY A 63 0.96 18.11 -4.21
CA GLY A 63 2.23 17.63 -3.67
C GLY A 63 2.10 16.73 -2.44
N THR A 64 0.89 16.53 -1.89
CA THR A 64 0.68 15.67 -0.72
C THR A 64 1.09 14.22 -1.02
N ARG A 65 1.96 13.65 -0.17
CA ARG A 65 2.28 12.22 -0.17
C ARG A 65 1.19 11.47 0.59
N VAL A 66 0.59 10.48 -0.06
CA VAL A 66 -0.57 9.74 0.43
C VAL A 66 -0.23 8.28 0.60
N PHE A 67 -0.07 7.82 1.84
CA PHE A 67 0.05 6.40 2.13
C PHE A 67 -1.31 5.72 1.96
N THR A 68 -1.38 4.77 1.03
CA THR A 68 -2.61 4.09 0.66
C THR A 68 -2.74 2.76 1.40
N CYS A 69 -3.91 2.55 2.01
CA CYS A 69 -4.27 1.34 2.75
C CYS A 69 -3.45 1.07 4.02
N SER A 70 -3.18 2.11 4.82
CA SER A 70 -2.55 1.93 6.14
C SER A 70 -3.36 1.03 7.10
N TRP A 71 -4.66 0.82 6.84
CA TRP A 71 -5.58 -0.05 7.60
C TRP A 71 -6.09 -1.26 6.81
N SER A 72 -5.41 -1.60 5.71
CA SER A 72 -5.70 -2.75 4.86
C SER A 72 -4.49 -3.07 3.99
N ASP A 73 -4.70 -3.82 2.92
CA ASP A 73 -3.79 -3.99 1.79
C ASP A 73 -4.51 -3.58 0.51
N PHE A 74 -3.85 -2.82 -0.37
CA PHE A 74 -4.50 -2.31 -1.58
C PHE A 74 -4.87 -3.45 -2.56
N PHE A 75 -4.14 -4.55 -2.51
CA PHE A 75 -4.32 -5.69 -3.40
C PHE A 75 -5.06 -6.87 -2.73
N ILE A 76 -5.75 -6.62 -1.61
CA ILE A 76 -6.59 -7.63 -0.96
C ILE A 76 -7.79 -8.00 -1.85
N GLU A 77 -8.17 -9.28 -1.87
CA GLU A 77 -9.18 -9.82 -2.80
C GLU A 77 -10.56 -9.20 -2.63
N GLU A 78 -11.00 -9.03 -1.39
CA GLU A 78 -12.30 -8.46 -1.07
C GLU A 78 -12.48 -7.02 -1.59
N ALA A 79 -11.39 -6.33 -1.91
CA ALA A 79 -11.42 -4.98 -2.47
C ALA A 79 -11.55 -4.95 -4.00
N ASP A 80 -11.54 -6.08 -4.69
CA ASP A 80 -11.65 -6.14 -6.15
C ASP A 80 -12.84 -5.35 -6.70
N PRO A 81 -14.05 -5.41 -6.09
CA PRO A 81 -15.19 -4.64 -6.58
C PRO A 81 -15.02 -3.11 -6.47
N TRP A 82 -14.12 -2.65 -5.59
CA TRP A 82 -13.95 -1.21 -5.29
C TRP A 82 -12.66 -0.63 -5.86
N ARG A 83 -11.70 -1.48 -6.24
CA ARG A 83 -10.36 -1.05 -6.65
C ARG A 83 -10.36 -0.20 -7.90
N ARG A 84 -11.25 -0.52 -8.88
CA ARG A 84 -11.40 0.29 -10.09
C ARG A 84 -11.76 1.75 -9.78
N GLU A 85 -12.65 1.98 -8.80
CA GLU A 85 -13.04 3.32 -8.37
C GLU A 85 -11.85 4.04 -7.67
N ALA A 86 -11.08 3.30 -6.86
CA ALA A 86 -9.88 3.85 -6.22
C ALA A 86 -8.81 4.26 -7.25
N TRP A 87 -8.57 3.44 -8.28
CA TRP A 87 -7.71 3.80 -9.40
C TRP A 87 -8.21 5.05 -10.15
N ALA A 88 -9.50 5.17 -10.36
CA ALA A 88 -10.08 6.35 -11.01
C ALA A 88 -9.83 7.64 -10.21
N ILE A 89 -9.88 7.57 -8.87
CA ILE A 89 -9.53 8.70 -8.00
C ILE A 89 -8.04 9.04 -8.13
N MET A 90 -7.14 8.07 -8.10
CA MET A 90 -5.70 8.32 -8.28
C MET A 90 -5.41 8.99 -9.63
N ARG A 91 -6.05 8.50 -10.70
CA ARG A 91 -5.94 9.09 -12.04
C ARG A 91 -6.43 10.54 -12.10
N ALA A 92 -7.52 10.85 -11.40
CA ALA A 92 -8.12 12.19 -11.36
C ALA A 92 -7.34 13.18 -10.48
N THR A 93 -6.36 12.72 -9.71
CA THR A 93 -5.57 13.54 -8.78
C THR A 93 -4.06 13.37 -8.99
N PRO A 94 -3.54 13.64 -10.21
CA PRO A 94 -2.14 13.41 -10.55
C PRO A 94 -1.16 14.35 -9.81
N ASP A 95 -1.64 15.40 -9.19
CA ASP A 95 -0.87 16.32 -8.36
C ASP A 95 -0.50 15.74 -6.97
N LEU A 96 -1.09 14.61 -6.57
CA LEU A 96 -0.74 13.89 -5.36
C LEU A 96 0.34 12.83 -5.66
N ARG A 97 1.05 12.39 -4.63
CA ARG A 97 1.96 11.24 -4.72
C ARG A 97 1.41 10.09 -3.89
N TYR A 98 0.97 9.03 -4.54
CA TYR A 98 0.46 7.85 -3.88
C TYR A 98 1.57 6.85 -3.58
N LEU A 99 1.64 6.41 -2.33
CA LEU A 99 2.54 5.36 -1.84
C LEU A 99 1.67 4.12 -1.58
N VAL A 100 1.65 3.20 -2.53
CA VAL A 100 0.82 1.99 -2.50
C VAL A 100 1.66 0.83 -2.01
N LEU A 101 1.54 0.52 -0.72
CA LEU A 101 2.30 -0.53 -0.05
C LEU A 101 1.49 -1.83 0.06
N THR A 102 2.14 -2.98 -0.22
CA THR A 102 1.49 -4.28 -0.15
C THR A 102 2.39 -5.39 0.39
N LYS A 103 1.76 -6.39 1.00
CA LYS A 103 2.32 -7.72 1.27
C LYS A 103 1.85 -8.78 0.27
N ARG A 104 1.11 -8.39 -0.78
CA ARG A 104 0.52 -9.26 -1.80
C ARG A 104 1.02 -8.95 -3.22
N PRO A 105 2.36 -8.95 -3.48
CA PRO A 105 2.87 -8.53 -4.79
C PRO A 105 2.42 -9.43 -5.93
N LYS A 106 2.08 -10.70 -5.67
CA LYS A 106 1.55 -11.65 -6.67
C LYS A 106 0.27 -11.16 -7.36
N ARG A 107 -0.49 -10.30 -6.69
CA ARG A 107 -1.77 -9.78 -7.22
C ARG A 107 -1.64 -8.45 -7.97
N ILE A 108 -0.47 -7.81 -7.91
CA ILE A 108 -0.33 -6.45 -8.47
C ILE A 108 -0.73 -6.44 -9.95
N LEU A 109 -0.13 -7.29 -10.77
CA LEU A 109 -0.34 -7.29 -12.23
C LEU A 109 -1.82 -7.43 -12.62
N ASP A 110 -2.54 -8.35 -11.97
CA ASP A 110 -3.97 -8.61 -12.24
C ASP A 110 -4.89 -7.47 -11.78
N CYS A 111 -4.39 -6.59 -10.91
CA CYS A 111 -5.15 -5.52 -10.29
C CYS A 111 -4.82 -4.13 -10.84
N LEU A 112 -3.87 -4.01 -11.76
CA LEU A 112 -3.54 -2.74 -12.41
C LEU A 112 -4.68 -2.28 -13.34
N PRO A 113 -4.89 -0.96 -13.49
CA PRO A 113 -5.89 -0.45 -14.43
C PRO A 113 -5.42 -0.66 -15.88
N PRO A 114 -6.35 -0.81 -16.85
CA PRO A 114 -6.01 -1.11 -18.24
C PRO A 114 -5.07 -0.10 -18.91
N ASP A 115 -5.10 1.15 -18.48
CA ASP A 115 -4.26 2.23 -18.97
C ASP A 115 -3.01 2.50 -18.12
N TRP A 116 -2.61 1.54 -17.29
CA TRP A 116 -1.43 1.65 -16.45
C TRP A 116 -0.12 1.83 -17.26
N GLY A 117 0.00 1.15 -18.40
CA GLY A 117 1.17 1.22 -19.27
C GLY A 117 2.47 0.87 -18.53
N LYS A 118 3.44 1.79 -18.56
CA LYS A 118 4.71 1.65 -17.84
C LYS A 118 4.66 2.14 -16.38
N GLY A 119 3.49 2.52 -15.90
CA GLY A 119 3.26 3.09 -14.57
C GLY A 119 2.92 4.59 -14.61
N TRP A 120 2.10 5.02 -13.66
CA TRP A 120 1.80 6.43 -13.50
C TRP A 120 2.86 7.10 -12.63
N PRO A 121 3.48 8.23 -13.05
CA PRO A 121 4.60 8.84 -12.32
C PRO A 121 4.27 9.26 -10.88
N HIS A 122 3.00 9.52 -10.60
CA HIS A 122 2.50 9.93 -9.28
C HIS A 122 2.07 8.75 -8.38
N VAL A 123 2.19 7.52 -8.87
CA VAL A 123 1.87 6.31 -8.09
C VAL A 123 3.13 5.45 -7.94
N TRP A 124 3.58 5.33 -6.71
CA TRP A 124 4.71 4.51 -6.32
C TRP A 124 4.21 3.17 -5.79
N LEU A 125 4.70 2.08 -6.36
CA LEU A 125 4.39 0.74 -5.87
C LEU A 125 5.46 0.28 -4.88
N GLY A 126 5.04 -0.28 -3.76
CA GLY A 126 5.94 -0.74 -2.73
C GLY A 126 5.54 -2.08 -2.14
N ILE A 127 6.54 -2.78 -1.62
CA ILE A 127 6.35 -3.97 -0.80
C ILE A 127 6.86 -3.74 0.62
N THR A 128 6.24 -4.44 1.57
CA THR A 128 6.87 -4.61 2.88
C THR A 128 7.83 -5.79 2.83
N ALA A 129 9.03 -5.61 3.39
CA ALA A 129 9.99 -6.69 3.62
C ALA A 129 10.43 -6.68 5.08
N GLU A 130 10.13 -7.73 5.82
CA GLU A 130 10.38 -7.83 7.25
C GLU A 130 11.77 -8.42 7.54
N ASP A 131 12.31 -9.15 6.59
CA ASP A 131 13.60 -9.86 6.63
C ASP A 131 14.06 -10.21 5.21
N GLY A 132 15.24 -10.84 5.09
CA GLY A 132 15.80 -11.28 3.81
C GLY A 132 14.97 -12.34 3.09
N ALA A 133 14.19 -13.16 3.81
CA ALA A 133 13.33 -14.18 3.20
C ALA A 133 12.12 -13.53 2.52
N THR A 134 11.42 -12.65 3.21
CA THR A 134 10.27 -11.90 2.67
C THR A 134 10.69 -10.94 1.54
N TYR A 135 11.88 -10.35 1.64
CA TYR A 135 12.43 -9.54 0.54
C TYR A 135 12.69 -10.39 -0.70
N SER A 136 13.35 -11.55 -0.54
CA SER A 136 13.65 -12.46 -1.66
C SER A 136 12.39 -13.03 -2.32
N GLU A 137 11.31 -13.22 -1.56
CA GLU A 137 10.02 -13.66 -2.10
C GLU A 137 9.31 -12.54 -2.86
N ARG A 138 9.27 -11.31 -2.30
CA ARG A 138 8.37 -10.24 -2.77
C ARG A 138 9.02 -9.29 -3.76
N TRP A 139 10.30 -8.97 -3.57
CA TRP A 139 10.97 -7.99 -4.41
C TRP A 139 11.03 -8.36 -5.89
N PRO A 140 11.38 -9.60 -6.30
CA PRO A 140 11.40 -9.96 -7.71
C PRO A 140 10.06 -9.74 -8.42
N LEU A 141 8.95 -9.97 -7.71
CA LEU A 141 7.61 -9.77 -8.26
C LEU A 141 7.32 -8.28 -8.51
N LEU A 142 7.70 -7.41 -7.58
CA LEU A 142 7.56 -5.96 -7.76
C LEU A 142 8.56 -5.43 -8.78
N ALA A 143 9.80 -5.91 -8.78
CA ALA A 143 10.86 -5.48 -9.70
C ALA A 143 10.46 -5.68 -11.17
N HIS A 144 9.74 -6.77 -11.48
CA HIS A 144 9.23 -7.06 -12.81
C HIS A 144 7.85 -6.43 -13.13
N THR A 145 7.22 -5.80 -12.16
CA THR A 145 5.97 -5.07 -12.38
C THR A 145 6.25 -3.74 -13.08
N PRO A 146 5.55 -3.37 -14.15
CA PRO A 146 5.69 -2.04 -14.74
C PRO A 146 5.36 -0.96 -13.70
N ALA A 147 6.32 -0.11 -13.38
CA ALA A 147 6.14 1.03 -12.49
C ALA A 147 7.25 2.06 -12.74
N VAL A 148 6.95 3.34 -12.54
CA VAL A 148 7.96 4.41 -12.60
C VAL A 148 8.81 4.40 -11.34
N TRP A 149 8.17 4.19 -10.18
CA TRP A 149 8.83 4.19 -8.87
C TRP A 149 8.47 2.94 -8.08
N ARG A 150 9.48 2.28 -7.51
CA ARG A 150 9.33 1.10 -6.65
C ARG A 150 10.04 1.32 -5.33
N PHE A 151 9.38 0.97 -4.22
CA PHE A 151 10.00 1.11 -2.91
C PHE A 151 9.82 -0.11 -2.03
N VAL A 152 10.66 -0.19 -1.00
CA VAL A 152 10.58 -1.20 0.06
C VAL A 152 10.36 -0.51 1.39
N SER A 153 9.37 -0.97 2.16
CA SER A 153 9.20 -0.60 3.55
C SER A 153 9.71 -1.75 4.42
N ALA A 154 10.83 -1.53 5.11
CA ALA A 154 11.45 -2.52 6.01
C ALA A 154 10.79 -2.49 7.41
N GLU A 155 9.45 -2.60 7.46
CA GLU A 155 8.66 -2.45 8.69
C GLU A 155 7.60 -3.54 8.88
N PRO A 156 7.57 -4.16 10.11
CA PRO A 156 8.61 -4.16 11.12
C PRO A 156 9.81 -4.99 10.68
N MET A 157 11.02 -4.61 11.08
CA MET A 157 12.19 -5.47 10.87
C MET A 157 12.16 -6.63 11.87
N LEU A 158 12.11 -7.86 11.35
CA LEU A 158 12.13 -9.10 12.13
C LEU A 158 13.44 -9.88 11.97
N GLY A 159 14.30 -9.44 11.05
CA GLY A 159 15.59 -10.04 10.78
C GLY A 159 16.45 -9.17 9.86
N PRO A 160 17.68 -9.61 9.54
CA PRO A 160 18.56 -8.89 8.63
C PRO A 160 17.96 -8.78 7.23
N LEU A 161 18.15 -7.63 6.61
CA LEU A 161 17.70 -7.32 5.26
C LEU A 161 18.88 -6.85 4.42
N ASP A 162 19.27 -7.62 3.43
CA ASP A 162 20.26 -7.24 2.43
C ASP A 162 19.52 -6.85 1.14
N ILE A 163 19.42 -5.55 0.89
CA ILE A 163 18.78 -5.00 -0.30
C ILE A 163 19.59 -5.18 -1.58
N ASN A 164 20.90 -5.41 -1.47
CA ASN A 164 21.80 -5.60 -2.62
C ASN A 164 21.78 -7.03 -3.16
N ARG A 165 20.97 -7.91 -2.58
CA ARG A 165 20.88 -9.32 -2.98
C ARG A 165 20.37 -9.53 -4.40
N HIS A 166 19.68 -8.55 -4.98
CA HIS A 166 19.12 -8.60 -6.32
C HIS A 166 19.77 -7.57 -7.24
N ALA A 167 19.86 -7.89 -8.53
CA ALA A 167 20.47 -7.01 -9.54
C ALA A 167 19.69 -5.69 -9.73
N MET A 168 18.38 -5.72 -9.57
CA MET A 168 17.55 -4.52 -9.60
C MET A 168 17.32 -4.05 -8.16
N LEU A 169 17.66 -2.80 -7.88
CA LEU A 169 17.47 -2.19 -6.58
C LEU A 169 16.17 -1.39 -6.51
N PRO A 170 15.57 -1.23 -5.31
CA PRO A 170 14.45 -0.31 -5.13
C PRO A 170 14.92 1.15 -5.29
N ASP A 171 14.00 2.00 -5.77
CA ASP A 171 14.26 3.44 -5.90
C ASP A 171 14.28 4.13 -4.52
N TRP A 172 13.68 3.50 -3.51
CA TRP A 172 13.64 3.98 -2.14
C TRP A 172 13.45 2.82 -1.14
N VAL A 173 14.09 2.91 0.03
CA VAL A 173 13.98 1.99 1.18
C VAL A 173 13.73 2.79 2.45
#